data_266e7dac58cb3cd8186e6b0ac1187500
#
_entry.id   266e7dac58cb3cd8186e6b0ac1187500
#
_cell.length_a   1.000
_cell.length_b   1.000
_cell.length_c   1.000
_cell.angle_alpha   90.00
_cell.angle_beta   90.00
_cell.angle_gamma   90.00
#
_symmetry.space_group_name_H-M   'P 1'
#
loop_
_entity.id
_entity.type
_entity.pdbx_description
1 polymer ?
#
loop_
_entity_poly.entity_id
_entity_poly.type
_entity_poly.pdbx_seq_one_letter_code
_entity_poly.pdbx_strand_id
1 'polypeptide(L)'
;KNILKYKLAKEQGWKDAYNPTQNISSVFTGMEIEHIIPQAKGGTDTYNNLCLVNCNDNLNKSDRYAYEYFEETKTQEEIREILKNARSRTPEKSWRFEADAREKYEESGDKEESTRYLTDTRYVAKMAQRYLRAIVDCSDCDEVMQTRILAVKGGQTAKLRQHWNLYGLEYDLMGLDIPRYVNCPPYWLELDTGEITEGINKPDIDGKWKFFDKAKNKEWQPKPRIDHRHHAMDAITVACANRGLIQKMAEENDINKIHYPLPLTSVKSVADFRRKVISCLKDVKVSHKPNHSKAGQFHKETGRTVLCQNPDDPNSLITVYSRKILQVVKSAKDLTKLLIPETIKNEWHEDIAEHKAKQAKLVQDFELYMNTAEQILIAENEQGVADGKKEIKITEGRILLKAFRIIQDKGLWKGDKFRCYSNSSSMINIPKHGVAYEAQNNHCVDFYQKNGKIGWEVIKRFDVNQTDFEPQWKKESGKIIWSVQQGDILELDTPDEWKQYTDKERCLAKVKKFSDGKIAIDLITDARMTSPKNKELKYMFVNTISDKGLTYLINHKTRKVELTPFGKIKKKHKVLWNGTKTAA
;
A
#
# COMPACT_ATOMS: atom_id res chain seq x y z
N LYS A 1 23.18 -11.82 -12.55
CA LYS A 1 23.57 -10.40 -12.62
C LYS A 1 24.12 -9.99 -13.99
N ASN A 2 25.04 -10.73 -14.61
CA ASN A 2 25.66 -10.36 -15.88
C ASN A 2 24.68 -10.27 -17.07
N ILE A 3 23.65 -11.11 -17.12
CA ILE A 3 22.61 -11.03 -18.16
C ILE A 3 21.83 -9.71 -18.07
N LEU A 4 21.53 -9.24 -16.86
CA LEU A 4 20.84 -7.97 -16.65
C LEU A 4 21.74 -6.79 -17.03
N LYS A 5 23.03 -6.82 -16.63
CA LYS A 5 24.00 -5.80 -17.05
C LYS A 5 24.11 -5.72 -18.58
N TYR A 6 24.15 -6.86 -19.26
CA TYR A 6 24.18 -6.92 -20.72
C TYR A 6 22.93 -6.28 -21.36
N LYS A 7 21.74 -6.59 -20.83
CA LYS A 7 20.49 -6.00 -21.33
C LYS A 7 20.46 -4.48 -21.15
N LEU A 8 20.86 -4.00 -19.98
CA LEU A 8 20.93 -2.56 -19.70
C LEU A 8 21.98 -1.87 -20.58
N ALA A 9 23.18 -2.44 -20.72
CA ALA A 9 24.21 -1.89 -21.59
C ALA A 9 23.75 -1.80 -23.05
N LYS A 10 23.09 -2.85 -23.56
CA LYS A 10 22.54 -2.87 -24.92
C LYS A 10 21.47 -1.79 -25.12
N GLU A 11 20.57 -1.63 -24.16
CA GLU A 11 19.53 -0.60 -24.18
C GLU A 11 20.14 0.82 -24.18
N GLN A 12 21.18 1.03 -23.37
CA GLN A 12 21.91 2.30 -23.26
C GLN A 12 22.87 2.56 -24.45
N GLY A 13 22.92 1.64 -25.44
CA GLY A 13 23.86 1.74 -26.57
C GLY A 13 25.32 1.62 -26.17
N TRP A 14 25.60 0.82 -25.14
CA TRP A 14 26.95 0.58 -24.59
C TRP A 14 27.59 1.85 -23.99
N LYS A 15 26.79 2.79 -23.52
CA LYS A 15 27.22 4.02 -22.85
C LYS A 15 26.81 4.00 -21.38
N ASP A 16 27.66 4.56 -20.52
CA ASP A 16 27.32 4.81 -19.12
C ASP A 16 26.13 5.77 -19.04
N ALA A 17 25.14 5.47 -18.21
CA ALA A 17 23.92 6.28 -18.12
C ALA A 17 24.18 7.66 -17.52
N TYR A 18 25.20 7.78 -16.64
CA TYR A 18 25.55 9.05 -15.96
C TYR A 18 26.79 9.72 -16.59
N ASN A 19 27.44 9.04 -17.53
CA ASN A 19 28.51 9.60 -18.32
C ASN A 19 28.48 9.04 -19.76
N PRO A 20 27.66 9.62 -20.66
CA PRO A 20 27.49 9.12 -22.03
C PRO A 20 28.74 9.13 -22.89
N THR A 21 29.80 9.83 -22.47
CA THR A 21 31.10 9.81 -23.17
C THR A 21 31.87 8.50 -22.88
N GLN A 22 31.59 7.86 -21.75
CA GLN A 22 32.24 6.60 -21.35
C GLN A 22 31.57 5.39 -21.99
N ASN A 23 32.36 4.55 -22.65
CA ASN A 23 31.91 3.28 -23.20
C ASN A 23 31.92 2.19 -22.13
N ILE A 24 30.90 1.33 -22.14
CA ILE A 24 30.80 0.16 -21.27
C ILE A 24 31.49 -1.01 -21.97
N SER A 25 32.44 -1.67 -21.29
CA SER A 25 33.07 -2.89 -21.81
C SER A 25 32.16 -4.11 -21.61
N SER A 26 32.29 -5.13 -22.45
CA SER A 26 31.53 -6.38 -22.35
C SER A 26 31.80 -7.18 -21.06
N VAL A 27 32.88 -6.88 -20.36
CA VAL A 27 33.26 -7.54 -19.09
C VAL A 27 32.61 -6.88 -17.90
N PHE A 28 32.02 -5.68 -18.05
CA PHE A 28 31.34 -4.90 -17.01
C PHE A 28 32.20 -4.59 -15.78
N THR A 29 33.51 -4.57 -15.93
CA THR A 29 34.41 -4.19 -14.83
C THR A 29 34.16 -2.74 -14.40
N GLY A 30 33.97 -2.52 -13.10
CA GLY A 30 33.68 -1.21 -12.55
C GLY A 30 32.28 -0.66 -12.84
N MET A 31 31.39 -1.48 -13.42
CA MET A 31 30.01 -1.09 -13.71
C MET A 31 29.04 -1.75 -12.73
N GLU A 32 28.06 -1.00 -12.27
CA GLU A 32 27.01 -1.46 -11.34
C GLU A 32 25.61 -1.15 -11.86
N ILE A 33 24.66 -1.96 -11.42
CA ILE A 33 23.24 -1.71 -11.67
C ILE A 33 22.76 -0.72 -10.63
N GLU A 34 22.29 0.41 -11.11
CA GLU A 34 21.83 1.53 -10.30
C GLU A 34 20.32 1.71 -10.41
N HIS A 35 19.68 2.11 -9.29
CA HIS A 35 18.30 2.52 -9.24
C HIS A 35 18.20 4.02 -9.52
N ILE A 36 17.67 4.40 -10.67
CA ILE A 36 17.55 5.81 -11.09
C ILE A 36 16.80 6.60 -10.01
N ILE A 37 15.64 6.07 -9.55
CA ILE A 37 14.97 6.50 -8.32
C ILE A 37 15.43 5.58 -7.19
N PRO A 38 16.05 6.11 -6.14
CA PRO A 38 16.65 5.30 -5.08
C PRO A 38 15.62 4.43 -4.34
N GLN A 39 15.99 3.22 -3.97
CA GLN A 39 15.15 2.36 -3.12
C GLN A 39 14.78 3.03 -1.78
N ALA A 40 15.68 3.82 -1.21
CA ALA A 40 15.43 4.57 0.02
C ALA A 40 14.32 5.62 -0.13
N LYS A 41 14.03 6.05 -1.37
CA LYS A 41 12.94 6.97 -1.74
C LYS A 41 11.70 6.23 -2.28
N GLY A 42 11.68 4.90 -2.22
CA GLY A 42 10.57 4.06 -2.69
C GLY A 42 10.76 3.48 -4.10
N GLY A 43 11.87 3.75 -4.77
CA GLY A 43 12.17 3.21 -6.09
C GLY A 43 12.19 1.69 -6.09
N THR A 44 11.64 1.08 -7.13
CA THR A 44 11.45 -0.37 -7.27
C THR A 44 12.60 -1.03 -8.03
N ASP A 45 12.74 -2.36 -7.89
CA ASP A 45 13.67 -3.22 -8.64
C ASP A 45 13.19 -3.50 -10.08
N THR A 46 12.25 -2.72 -10.60
CA THR A 46 11.77 -2.91 -11.97
C THR A 46 12.81 -2.51 -12.99
N TYR A 47 12.83 -3.20 -14.14
CA TYR A 47 13.76 -2.92 -15.24
C TYR A 47 13.72 -1.44 -15.67
N ASN A 48 12.56 -0.81 -15.60
CA ASN A 48 12.36 0.60 -15.94
C ASN A 48 12.98 1.59 -14.94
N ASN A 49 13.30 1.14 -13.73
CA ASN A 49 14.00 1.95 -12.73
C ASN A 49 15.50 1.63 -12.64
N LEU A 50 16.01 0.72 -13.49
CA LEU A 50 17.41 0.29 -13.46
C LEU A 50 18.17 0.86 -14.64
N CYS A 51 19.40 1.29 -14.37
CA CYS A 51 20.40 1.63 -15.39
C CYS A 51 21.78 1.05 -15.01
N LEU A 52 22.72 1.09 -15.94
CA LEU A 52 24.09 0.64 -15.73
C LEU A 52 25.00 1.86 -15.71
N VAL A 53 25.73 2.03 -14.62
CA VAL A 53 26.60 3.17 -14.34
C VAL A 53 27.92 2.72 -13.76
N ASN A 54 28.92 3.61 -13.75
CA ASN A 54 30.17 3.40 -13.04
C ASN A 54 29.93 3.24 -11.54
N CYS A 55 30.67 2.34 -10.89
CA CYS A 55 30.52 2.07 -9.45
C CYS A 55 30.76 3.31 -8.58
N ASN A 56 31.66 4.23 -9.00
CA ASN A 56 31.91 5.46 -8.27
C ASN A 56 30.71 6.42 -8.34
N ASP A 57 30.09 6.55 -9.52
CA ASP A 57 28.87 7.37 -9.67
C ASP A 57 27.72 6.79 -8.85
N ASN A 58 27.55 5.46 -8.83
CA ASN A 58 26.57 4.79 -7.99
C ASN A 58 26.79 5.05 -6.51
N LEU A 59 28.03 4.89 -6.04
CA LEU A 59 28.40 5.13 -4.63
C LEU A 59 28.18 6.60 -4.24
N ASN A 60 28.61 7.52 -5.09
CA ASN A 60 28.51 8.95 -4.83
C ASN A 60 27.06 9.45 -4.88
N LYS A 61 26.22 8.93 -5.78
CA LYS A 61 24.81 9.29 -5.83
C LYS A 61 24.07 8.82 -4.56
N SER A 62 24.36 7.63 -4.05
CA SER A 62 23.73 7.09 -2.83
C SER A 62 22.20 7.11 -2.89
N ASP A 63 21.51 7.78 -1.97
CA ASP A 63 20.05 7.87 -1.86
C ASP A 63 19.44 9.15 -2.47
N ARG A 64 20.19 9.88 -3.32
CA ARG A 64 19.71 11.07 -4.04
C ARG A 64 19.01 10.68 -5.34
N TYR A 65 18.08 11.52 -5.79
CA TYR A 65 17.57 11.41 -7.17
C TYR A 65 18.69 11.67 -8.16
N ALA A 66 18.58 11.12 -9.37
CA ALA A 66 19.63 11.24 -10.37
C ALA A 66 19.96 12.70 -10.70
N TYR A 67 18.94 13.54 -10.89
CA TYR A 67 19.14 14.95 -11.18
C TYR A 67 19.76 15.73 -10.01
N GLU A 68 19.38 15.45 -8.77
CA GLU A 68 20.00 16.05 -7.56
C GLU A 68 21.50 15.76 -7.53
N TYR A 69 21.90 14.52 -7.90
CA TYR A 69 23.30 14.15 -8.00
C TYR A 69 24.02 14.88 -9.14
N PHE A 70 23.37 15.05 -10.30
CA PHE A 70 23.96 15.74 -11.43
C PHE A 70 24.19 17.23 -11.15
N GLU A 71 23.24 17.92 -10.53
CA GLU A 71 23.40 19.33 -10.15
C GLU A 71 24.60 19.61 -9.27
N GLU A 72 24.95 18.66 -8.41
CA GLU A 72 26.09 18.80 -7.50
C GLU A 72 27.44 18.42 -8.13
N THR A 73 27.46 17.57 -9.14
CA THR A 73 28.70 16.91 -9.61
C THR A 73 29.03 17.11 -11.07
N LYS A 74 28.07 17.57 -11.89
CA LYS A 74 28.21 17.68 -13.35
C LYS A 74 28.00 19.12 -13.83
N THR A 75 28.63 19.46 -14.93
CA THR A 75 28.38 20.73 -15.63
C THR A 75 27.03 20.73 -16.35
N GLN A 76 26.50 21.91 -16.67
CA GLN A 76 25.23 22.02 -17.38
C GLN A 76 25.27 21.36 -18.79
N GLU A 77 26.43 21.37 -19.43
CA GLU A 77 26.67 20.71 -20.71
C GLU A 77 26.57 19.19 -20.57
N GLU A 78 27.23 18.62 -19.54
CA GLU A 78 27.17 17.18 -19.25
C GLU A 78 25.74 16.73 -18.89
N ILE A 79 25.01 17.51 -18.10
CA ILE A 79 23.61 17.23 -17.75
C ILE A 79 22.76 17.20 -19.03
N ARG A 80 22.91 18.17 -19.93
CA ARG A 80 22.18 18.19 -21.21
C ARG A 80 22.49 16.96 -22.05
N GLU A 81 23.73 16.51 -22.09
CA GLU A 81 24.15 15.32 -22.82
C GLU A 81 23.57 14.04 -22.20
N ILE A 82 23.59 13.91 -20.87
CA ILE A 82 22.96 12.80 -20.14
C ILE A 82 21.46 12.73 -20.46
N LEU A 83 20.74 13.83 -20.34
CA LEU A 83 19.30 13.89 -20.62
C LEU A 83 18.99 13.59 -22.09
N LYS A 84 19.79 14.12 -23.03
CA LYS A 84 19.66 13.82 -24.46
C LYS A 84 19.84 12.34 -24.74
N ASN A 85 20.86 11.72 -24.15
CA ASN A 85 21.13 10.30 -24.29
C ASN A 85 20.01 9.46 -23.69
N ALA A 86 19.54 9.80 -22.49
CA ALA A 86 18.43 9.10 -21.84
C ALA A 86 17.14 9.18 -22.68
N ARG A 87 16.79 10.34 -23.23
CA ARG A 87 15.61 10.51 -24.09
C ARG A 87 15.72 9.73 -25.40
N SER A 88 16.93 9.63 -25.99
CA SER A 88 17.12 8.95 -27.27
C SER A 88 17.24 7.42 -27.12
N ARG A 89 17.88 6.93 -26.07
CA ARG A 89 18.19 5.49 -25.89
C ARG A 89 17.21 4.78 -24.98
N THR A 90 16.73 5.46 -23.94
CA THR A 90 15.87 4.89 -22.91
C THR A 90 14.64 5.78 -22.66
N PRO A 91 13.82 6.07 -23.70
CA PRO A 91 12.73 7.06 -23.61
C PRO A 91 11.72 6.74 -22.51
N GLU A 92 11.45 5.46 -22.21
CA GLU A 92 10.54 5.05 -21.15
C GLU A 92 11.07 5.34 -19.74
N LYS A 93 12.40 5.51 -19.61
CA LYS A 93 13.10 5.79 -18.34
C LYS A 93 13.51 7.25 -18.21
N SER A 94 13.53 8.01 -19.31
CA SER A 94 14.16 9.34 -19.42
C SER A 94 13.65 10.33 -18.40
N TRP A 95 12.36 10.33 -18.08
CA TRP A 95 11.77 11.23 -17.12
C TRP A 95 12.35 11.12 -15.71
N ARG A 96 12.89 9.92 -15.35
CA ARG A 96 13.52 9.68 -14.03
C ARG A 96 14.87 10.37 -13.87
N PHE A 97 15.46 10.82 -14.97
CA PHE A 97 16.70 11.60 -14.99
C PHE A 97 16.46 13.11 -14.93
N GLU A 98 15.22 13.58 -15.11
CA GLU A 98 14.87 15.00 -15.22
C GLU A 98 14.72 15.67 -13.85
N ALA A 99 14.80 17.02 -13.85
CA ALA A 99 14.73 17.83 -12.64
C ALA A 99 13.44 17.62 -11.83
N ASP A 100 12.32 17.42 -12.53
CA ASP A 100 11.00 17.17 -11.95
C ASP A 100 10.71 15.70 -11.66
N ALA A 101 11.72 14.83 -11.76
CA ALA A 101 11.57 13.40 -11.51
C ALA A 101 11.04 13.08 -10.11
N ARG A 102 11.46 13.84 -9.12
CA ARG A 102 10.98 13.73 -7.74
C ARG A 102 9.51 14.06 -7.64
N GLU A 103 9.10 15.19 -8.17
CA GLU A 103 7.70 15.64 -8.15
C GLU A 103 6.82 14.66 -8.90
N LYS A 104 7.22 14.26 -10.10
CA LYS A 104 6.52 13.26 -10.91
C LYS A 104 6.40 11.91 -10.20
N TYR A 105 7.40 11.50 -9.44
CA TYR A 105 7.39 10.24 -8.70
C TYR A 105 6.50 10.32 -7.45
N GLU A 106 6.62 11.40 -6.67
CA GLU A 106 5.82 11.62 -5.47
C GLU A 106 4.32 11.85 -5.80
N GLU A 107 4.02 12.57 -6.89
CA GLU A 107 2.65 12.72 -7.40
C GLU A 107 2.09 11.42 -7.97
N SER A 108 2.96 10.58 -8.53
CA SER A 108 2.55 9.32 -9.15
C SER A 108 2.19 8.25 -8.13
N GLY A 109 2.37 8.50 -6.83
CA GLY A 109 2.26 7.54 -5.73
C GLY A 109 1.50 6.29 -6.11
N ASP A 110 2.14 5.15 -6.22
CA ASP A 110 1.64 3.86 -6.72
C ASP A 110 1.59 3.64 -8.25
N LYS A 111 2.08 4.54 -9.10
CA LYS A 111 2.04 4.27 -10.55
C LYS A 111 2.94 3.11 -10.99
N GLU A 112 4.04 2.82 -10.31
CA GLU A 112 4.85 1.64 -10.62
C GLU A 112 4.16 0.35 -10.16
N GLU A 113 3.51 0.35 -9.02
CA GLU A 113 2.62 -0.74 -8.62
C GLU A 113 1.44 -0.84 -9.58
N SER A 114 0.81 0.27 -9.95
CA SER A 114 -0.28 0.29 -10.94
C SER A 114 0.19 -0.15 -12.34
N THR A 115 1.41 0.17 -12.74
CA THR A 115 1.99 -0.30 -14.02
C THR A 115 2.27 -1.79 -14.00
N ARG A 116 2.73 -2.34 -12.87
CA ARG A 116 2.87 -3.79 -12.67
C ARG A 116 1.51 -4.48 -12.73
N TYR A 117 0.51 -3.98 -12.02
CA TYR A 117 -0.86 -4.50 -12.09
C TYR A 117 -1.47 -4.37 -13.49
N LEU A 118 -1.19 -3.29 -14.23
CA LEU A 118 -1.61 -3.13 -15.62
C LEU A 118 -0.93 -4.15 -16.54
N THR A 119 0.35 -4.46 -16.31
CA THR A 119 1.09 -5.48 -17.07
C THR A 119 0.56 -6.87 -16.75
N ASP A 120 0.32 -7.18 -15.49
CA ASP A 120 -0.28 -8.44 -15.05
C ASP A 120 -1.70 -8.59 -15.60
N THR A 121 -2.51 -7.53 -15.57
CA THR A 121 -3.86 -7.53 -16.16
C THR A 121 -3.82 -7.75 -17.67
N ARG A 122 -2.87 -7.16 -18.39
CA ARG A 122 -2.67 -7.42 -19.83
C ARG A 122 -2.29 -8.88 -20.10
N TYR A 123 -1.40 -9.44 -19.28
CA TYR A 123 -1.01 -10.83 -19.39
C TYR A 123 -2.20 -11.76 -19.15
N VAL A 124 -2.94 -11.54 -18.05
CA VAL A 124 -4.15 -12.30 -17.72
C VAL A 124 -5.20 -12.19 -18.82
N ALA A 125 -5.41 -11.00 -19.38
CA ALA A 125 -6.33 -10.79 -20.50
C ALA A 125 -5.93 -11.57 -21.76
N LYS A 126 -4.62 -11.60 -22.09
CA LYS A 126 -4.11 -12.42 -23.21
C LYS A 126 -4.28 -13.91 -22.95
N MET A 127 -4.03 -14.38 -21.73
CA MET A 127 -4.23 -15.78 -21.37
C MET A 127 -5.72 -16.17 -21.42
N ALA A 128 -6.60 -15.32 -20.89
CA ALA A 128 -8.05 -15.49 -20.97
C ALA A 128 -8.53 -15.57 -22.42
N GLN A 129 -8.02 -14.70 -23.31
CA GLN A 129 -8.33 -14.74 -24.73
C GLN A 129 -7.89 -16.06 -25.39
N ARG A 130 -6.68 -16.56 -25.06
CA ARG A 130 -6.20 -17.86 -25.55
C ARG A 130 -7.07 -19.01 -25.06
N TYR A 131 -7.44 -18.98 -23.76
CA TYR A 131 -8.29 -19.99 -23.17
C TYR A 131 -9.69 -20.00 -23.80
N LEU A 132 -10.30 -18.83 -23.99
CA LEU A 132 -11.59 -18.69 -24.64
C LEU A 132 -11.57 -19.15 -26.10
N ARG A 133 -10.45 -18.94 -26.81
CA ARG A 133 -10.25 -19.48 -28.18
C ARG A 133 -10.33 -21.00 -28.22
N ALA A 134 -9.83 -21.69 -27.20
CA ALA A 134 -9.90 -23.14 -27.10
C ALA A 134 -11.31 -23.68 -26.83
N ILE A 135 -12.22 -22.83 -26.29
CA ILE A 135 -13.61 -23.21 -26.00
C ILE A 135 -14.53 -22.91 -27.18
N VAL A 136 -14.22 -21.85 -27.93
CA VAL A 136 -14.97 -21.49 -29.14
C VAL A 136 -14.54 -22.42 -30.27
N ASP A 137 -15.37 -23.39 -30.59
CA ASP A 137 -15.11 -24.33 -31.66
C ASP A 137 -15.09 -23.59 -33.02
N CYS A 138 -13.92 -23.60 -33.64
CA CYS A 138 -13.69 -23.01 -34.94
C CYS A 138 -12.77 -23.94 -35.73
N SER A 139 -13.40 -24.74 -36.58
CA SER A 139 -12.69 -25.70 -37.40
C SER A 139 -11.76 -25.08 -38.45
N ASP A 140 -11.88 -23.80 -38.79
CA ASP A 140 -11.40 -23.41 -40.12
C ASP A 140 -10.49 -22.20 -40.25
N CYS A 141 -10.20 -21.33 -39.28
CA CYS A 141 -9.19 -20.28 -39.46
C CYS A 141 -8.88 -19.39 -38.25
N ASP A 142 -7.64 -18.98 -38.10
CA ASP A 142 -7.19 -17.97 -37.14
C ASP A 142 -7.87 -16.59 -37.29
N GLU A 143 -8.23 -16.19 -38.52
CA GLU A 143 -8.92 -14.93 -38.81
C GLU A 143 -10.36 -14.90 -38.29
N VAL A 144 -11.09 -15.99 -38.41
CA VAL A 144 -12.47 -16.10 -37.87
C VAL A 144 -12.45 -16.09 -36.34
N MET A 145 -11.45 -16.68 -35.74
CA MET A 145 -11.21 -16.67 -34.28
C MET A 145 -10.97 -15.27 -33.74
N GLN A 146 -10.19 -14.45 -34.45
CA GLN A 146 -9.92 -13.06 -34.06
C GLN A 146 -11.19 -12.19 -34.07
N THR A 147 -12.18 -12.56 -34.89
CA THR A 147 -13.44 -11.82 -34.98
C THR A 147 -14.47 -12.19 -33.91
N ARG A 148 -14.41 -13.41 -33.34
CA ARG A 148 -15.38 -13.89 -32.36
C ARG A 148 -15.06 -13.48 -30.93
N ILE A 149 -13.79 -13.28 -30.59
CA ILE A 149 -13.35 -12.89 -29.25
C ILE A 149 -12.81 -11.48 -29.30
N LEU A 150 -13.59 -10.55 -28.74
CA LEU A 150 -13.26 -9.13 -28.70
C LEU A 150 -12.71 -8.75 -27.32
N ALA A 151 -11.54 -8.13 -27.31
CA ALA A 151 -10.99 -7.52 -26.10
C ALA A 151 -11.37 -6.03 -26.03
N VAL A 152 -12.02 -5.63 -24.96
CA VAL A 152 -12.45 -4.25 -24.72
C VAL A 152 -11.41 -3.53 -23.88
N LYS A 153 -10.96 -2.34 -24.31
CA LYS A 153 -10.00 -1.52 -23.55
C LYS A 153 -10.68 -0.91 -22.31
N GLY A 154 -9.96 -0.80 -21.20
CA GLY A 154 -10.48 -0.21 -19.96
C GLY A 154 -11.03 1.21 -20.12
N GLY A 155 -10.43 2.03 -20.98
CA GLY A 155 -10.96 3.35 -21.33
C GLY A 155 -12.33 3.31 -22.02
N GLN A 156 -12.57 2.33 -22.91
CA GLN A 156 -13.87 2.14 -23.56
C GLN A 156 -14.93 1.71 -22.55
N THR A 157 -14.58 0.77 -21.65
CA THR A 157 -15.47 0.35 -20.55
C THR A 157 -15.84 1.53 -19.65
N ALA A 158 -14.87 2.41 -19.33
CA ALA A 158 -15.14 3.60 -18.52
C ALA A 158 -16.14 4.54 -19.19
N LYS A 159 -16.00 4.78 -20.52
CA LYS A 159 -16.93 5.60 -21.28
C LYS A 159 -18.34 5.00 -21.34
N LEU A 160 -18.45 3.69 -21.55
CA LEU A 160 -19.76 3.00 -21.55
C LEU A 160 -20.44 3.11 -20.18
N ARG A 161 -19.72 2.95 -19.08
CA ARG A 161 -20.28 3.17 -17.74
C ARG A 161 -20.80 4.58 -17.55
N GLN A 162 -20.10 5.58 -18.09
CA GLN A 162 -20.54 6.97 -18.07
C GLN A 162 -21.87 7.14 -18.79
N HIS A 163 -21.94 6.72 -20.03
CA HIS A 163 -23.15 6.89 -20.85
C HIS A 163 -24.35 6.07 -20.36
N TRP A 164 -24.11 4.93 -19.75
CA TRP A 164 -25.17 4.10 -19.14
C TRP A 164 -25.43 4.44 -17.68
N ASN A 165 -24.88 5.55 -17.17
CA ASN A 165 -25.06 6.05 -15.81
C ASN A 165 -24.76 5.00 -14.72
N LEU A 166 -23.69 4.24 -14.90
CA LEU A 166 -23.25 3.21 -13.94
C LEU A 166 -22.20 3.74 -12.94
N TYR A 167 -22.03 5.05 -12.86
CA TYR A 167 -21.15 5.66 -11.89
C TYR A 167 -21.72 5.61 -10.48
N GLY A 168 -20.83 5.43 -9.50
CA GLY A 168 -21.18 5.51 -8.09
C GLY A 168 -22.12 4.41 -7.60
N LEU A 169 -22.36 3.35 -8.38
CA LEU A 169 -23.16 2.20 -7.93
C LEU A 169 -22.64 1.56 -6.64
N GLU A 170 -21.35 1.68 -6.40
CA GLU A 170 -20.70 1.18 -5.18
C GLU A 170 -21.26 1.87 -3.93
N TYR A 171 -21.61 3.15 -4.01
CA TYR A 171 -22.25 3.87 -2.90
C TYR A 171 -23.63 3.31 -2.59
N ASP A 172 -24.43 3.06 -3.63
CA ASP A 172 -25.77 2.45 -3.48
C ASP A 172 -25.68 1.04 -2.87
N LEU A 173 -24.68 0.26 -3.31
CA LEU A 173 -24.46 -1.11 -2.82
C LEU A 173 -23.96 -1.14 -1.36
N MET A 174 -23.29 -0.10 -0.91
CA MET A 174 -22.79 0.05 0.46
C MET A 174 -23.76 0.79 1.37
N GLY A 175 -24.96 1.18 0.88
CA GLY A 175 -25.91 1.95 1.65
C GLY A 175 -25.39 3.32 2.09
N LEU A 176 -24.46 3.89 1.34
CA LEU A 176 -23.89 5.19 1.63
C LEU A 176 -24.74 6.27 0.97
N ASP A 177 -25.40 7.08 1.77
CA ASP A 177 -26.17 8.21 1.29
C ASP A 177 -25.25 9.36 0.87
N ILE A 178 -24.86 9.34 -0.41
CA ILE A 178 -24.08 10.40 -1.02
C ILE A 178 -24.77 10.79 -2.35
N PRO A 179 -25.96 11.36 -2.30
CA PRO A 179 -26.78 11.62 -3.48
C PRO A 179 -26.07 12.46 -4.55
N ARG A 180 -25.16 13.34 -4.12
CA ARG A 180 -24.44 14.26 -5.00
C ARG A 180 -23.33 13.58 -5.83
N TYR A 181 -22.88 12.39 -5.43
CA TYR A 181 -21.77 11.70 -6.09
C TYR A 181 -22.19 10.46 -6.87
N VAL A 182 -23.45 10.10 -6.82
CA VAL A 182 -23.96 8.84 -7.38
C VAL A 182 -24.02 8.85 -8.89
N ASN A 183 -24.39 9.96 -9.50
CA ASN A 183 -24.67 10.01 -10.94
C ASN A 183 -23.66 10.81 -11.76
N CYS A 184 -23.12 11.87 -11.22
CA CYS A 184 -22.11 12.72 -11.83
C CYS A 184 -21.42 13.52 -10.73
N PRO A 185 -20.13 13.81 -10.80
CA PRO A 185 -19.52 14.74 -9.87
C PRO A 185 -20.17 16.11 -10.09
N PRO A 186 -20.76 16.70 -9.05
CA PRO A 186 -21.43 17.99 -9.17
C PRO A 186 -20.45 19.17 -9.13
N TYR A 187 -19.17 18.89 -9.09
CA TYR A 187 -18.14 19.92 -8.94
C TYR A 187 -17.11 19.83 -10.06
N TRP A 188 -16.70 21.00 -10.51
CA TRP A 188 -15.60 21.20 -11.43
C TRP A 188 -14.49 21.97 -10.74
N LEU A 189 -13.27 21.53 -10.91
CA LEU A 189 -12.06 22.20 -10.46
C LEU A 189 -11.37 22.84 -11.66
N GLU A 190 -11.12 24.13 -11.61
CA GLU A 190 -10.24 24.80 -12.53
C GLU A 190 -8.79 24.58 -12.10
N LEU A 191 -7.95 24.09 -13.03
CA LEU A 191 -6.59 23.64 -12.70
C LEU A 191 -5.60 24.79 -12.48
N ASP A 192 -5.85 25.92 -13.11
CA ASP A 192 -4.93 27.06 -13.07
C ASP A 192 -5.20 27.96 -11.85
N THR A 193 -6.46 28.13 -11.44
CA THR A 193 -6.86 28.97 -10.30
C THR A 193 -7.19 28.20 -9.03
N GLY A 194 -7.51 26.91 -9.16
CA GLY A 194 -8.01 26.10 -8.05
C GLY A 194 -9.46 26.38 -7.68
N GLU A 195 -10.21 27.12 -8.49
CA GLU A 195 -11.62 27.43 -8.25
C GLU A 195 -12.49 26.18 -8.39
N ILE A 196 -13.46 26.03 -7.49
CA ILE A 196 -14.41 24.92 -7.49
C ILE A 196 -15.81 25.46 -7.77
N THR A 197 -16.37 25.07 -8.92
CA THR A 197 -17.73 25.43 -9.34
C THR A 197 -18.66 24.23 -9.24
N GLU A 198 -19.88 24.44 -8.71
CA GLU A 198 -20.92 23.41 -8.64
C GLU A 198 -21.75 23.42 -9.95
N GLY A 199 -21.96 22.23 -10.53
CA GLY A 199 -22.80 22.07 -11.72
C GLY A 199 -22.58 20.73 -12.40
N ILE A 200 -23.59 20.29 -13.15
CA ILE A 200 -23.54 19.02 -13.91
C ILE A 200 -22.75 19.23 -15.23
N ASN A 201 -22.88 20.40 -15.83
CA ASN A 201 -22.23 20.74 -17.07
C ASN A 201 -20.90 21.45 -16.80
N LYS A 202 -19.92 21.28 -17.71
CA LYS A 202 -18.70 22.04 -17.65
C LYS A 202 -19.03 23.54 -17.69
N PRO A 203 -18.42 24.37 -16.82
CA PRO A 203 -18.60 25.82 -16.87
C PRO A 203 -18.24 26.37 -18.26
N ASP A 204 -19.02 27.30 -18.76
CA ASP A 204 -18.78 27.98 -20.06
C ASP A 204 -17.68 29.05 -20.00
N ILE A 205 -16.80 28.96 -19.04
CA ILE A 205 -15.69 29.87 -18.81
C ILE A 205 -14.43 29.26 -19.43
N ASP A 206 -13.60 30.06 -20.10
CA ASP A 206 -12.30 29.62 -20.58
C ASP A 206 -11.44 29.17 -19.38
N GLY A 207 -10.96 27.93 -19.45
CA GLY A 207 -10.16 27.33 -18.40
C GLY A 207 -10.00 25.81 -18.56
N LYS A 208 -9.04 25.23 -17.84
CA LYS A 208 -8.81 23.78 -17.81
C LYS A 208 -9.59 23.16 -16.66
N TRP A 209 -10.82 22.79 -16.92
CA TRP A 209 -11.72 22.23 -15.95
C TRP A 209 -11.66 20.71 -15.87
N LYS A 210 -11.58 20.15 -14.66
CA LYS A 210 -11.72 18.73 -14.40
C LYS A 210 -12.81 18.48 -13.37
N PHE A 211 -13.44 17.31 -13.45
CA PHE A 211 -14.36 16.87 -12.40
C PHE A 211 -13.65 16.73 -11.07
N PHE A 212 -14.25 17.27 -10.02
CA PHE A 212 -13.68 17.31 -8.69
C PHE A 212 -14.52 16.55 -7.67
N ASP A 213 -13.87 15.66 -6.92
CA ASP A 213 -14.48 14.97 -5.78
C ASP A 213 -14.20 15.77 -4.52
N LYS A 214 -15.17 16.60 -4.12
CA LYS A 214 -15.07 17.46 -2.94
C LYS A 214 -14.83 16.66 -1.65
N ALA A 215 -15.35 15.43 -1.58
CA ALA A 215 -15.16 14.57 -0.42
C ALA A 215 -13.73 14.06 -0.29
N LYS A 216 -13.05 13.81 -1.41
CA LYS A 216 -11.65 13.36 -1.43
C LYS A 216 -10.66 14.49 -1.59
N ASN A 217 -11.14 15.72 -1.83
CA ASN A 217 -10.31 16.89 -2.15
C ASN A 217 -9.31 16.62 -3.28
N LYS A 218 -9.77 15.99 -4.36
CA LYS A 218 -8.96 15.68 -5.54
C LYS A 218 -9.82 15.43 -6.78
N GLU A 219 -9.17 15.26 -7.93
CA GLU A 219 -9.85 14.92 -9.18
C GLU A 219 -10.80 13.72 -8.98
N TRP A 220 -12.02 13.85 -9.48
CA TRP A 220 -13.05 12.83 -9.31
C TRP A 220 -12.70 11.54 -10.05
N GLN A 221 -12.89 10.44 -9.37
CA GLN A 221 -12.67 9.11 -9.94
C GLN A 221 -14.00 8.40 -10.20
N PRO A 222 -14.29 8.09 -11.46
CA PRO A 222 -15.56 7.42 -11.83
C PRO A 222 -15.77 6.05 -11.19
N LYS A 223 -14.71 5.47 -10.64
CA LYS A 223 -14.71 4.15 -10.02
C LYS A 223 -14.06 4.24 -8.64
N PRO A 224 -14.83 4.46 -7.58
CA PRO A 224 -14.31 4.67 -6.23
C PRO A 224 -13.65 3.43 -5.62
N ARG A 225 -13.92 2.22 -6.15
CA ARG A 225 -13.38 0.94 -5.68
C ARG A 225 -13.60 0.69 -4.19
N ILE A 226 -14.74 1.09 -3.67
CA ILE A 226 -15.11 0.90 -2.26
C ILE A 226 -15.81 -0.43 -1.98
N ASP A 227 -16.30 -1.08 -3.02
CA ASP A 227 -16.98 -2.38 -2.97
C ASP A 227 -16.38 -3.33 -4.00
N HIS A 228 -16.09 -4.57 -3.61
CA HIS A 228 -15.50 -5.58 -4.50
C HIS A 228 -16.38 -5.94 -5.69
N ARG A 229 -17.69 -5.72 -5.61
CA ARG A 229 -18.64 -5.98 -6.71
C ARG A 229 -18.46 -5.05 -7.92
N HIS A 230 -17.60 -4.04 -7.83
CA HIS A 230 -17.24 -3.21 -8.98
C HIS A 230 -16.65 -4.01 -10.16
N HIS A 231 -16.05 -5.17 -9.91
CA HIS A 231 -15.60 -6.07 -10.98
C HIS A 231 -16.77 -6.71 -11.75
N ALA A 232 -17.84 -7.04 -11.04
CA ALA A 232 -19.07 -7.53 -11.69
C ALA A 232 -19.76 -6.43 -12.51
N MET A 233 -19.74 -5.19 -12.04
CA MET A 233 -20.21 -4.03 -12.82
C MET A 233 -19.41 -3.87 -14.12
N ASP A 234 -18.10 -4.00 -14.09
CA ASP A 234 -17.27 -3.98 -15.30
C ASP A 234 -17.62 -5.14 -16.24
N ALA A 235 -17.83 -6.34 -15.70
CA ALA A 235 -18.22 -7.50 -16.50
C ALA A 235 -19.58 -7.30 -17.18
N ILE A 236 -20.57 -6.76 -16.48
CA ILE A 236 -21.88 -6.40 -17.05
C ILE A 236 -21.69 -5.37 -18.17
N THR A 237 -20.88 -4.35 -17.94
CA THR A 237 -20.61 -3.31 -18.96
C THR A 237 -20.00 -3.91 -20.22
N VAL A 238 -19.04 -4.82 -20.08
CA VAL A 238 -18.42 -5.51 -21.22
C VAL A 238 -19.41 -6.43 -21.92
N ALA A 239 -20.21 -7.19 -21.18
CA ALA A 239 -21.22 -8.11 -21.74
C ALA A 239 -22.31 -7.38 -22.53
N CYS A 240 -22.63 -6.15 -22.17
CA CYS A 240 -23.59 -5.31 -22.88
C CYS A 240 -22.99 -4.54 -24.08
N ALA A 241 -21.67 -4.54 -24.23
CA ALA A 241 -20.98 -3.88 -25.34
C ALA A 241 -21.05 -4.75 -26.60
N ASN A 242 -21.57 -4.21 -27.69
CA ASN A 242 -21.54 -4.88 -28.99
C ASN A 242 -20.38 -4.41 -29.86
N ARG A 243 -19.99 -5.22 -30.84
CA ARG A 243 -18.82 -4.96 -31.71
C ARG A 243 -18.97 -3.64 -32.48
N GLY A 244 -20.14 -3.36 -33.05
CA GLY A 244 -20.34 -2.12 -33.81
C GLY A 244 -20.17 -0.87 -32.97
N LEU A 245 -20.62 -0.91 -31.71
CA LEU A 245 -20.41 0.19 -30.76
C LEU A 245 -18.93 0.38 -30.42
N ILE A 246 -18.21 -0.71 -30.15
CA ILE A 246 -16.77 -0.65 -29.85
C ILE A 246 -15.96 -0.13 -31.05
N GLN A 247 -16.33 -0.53 -32.26
CA GLN A 247 -15.71 -0.04 -33.49
C GLN A 247 -15.94 1.45 -33.68
N LYS A 248 -17.19 1.93 -33.55
CA LYS A 248 -17.52 3.37 -33.59
C LYS A 248 -16.74 4.17 -32.57
N MET A 249 -16.59 3.65 -31.34
CA MET A 249 -15.78 4.27 -30.28
C MET A 249 -14.28 4.30 -30.60
N ALA A 250 -13.81 3.46 -31.51
CA ALA A 250 -12.40 3.43 -31.93
C ALA A 250 -12.13 4.38 -33.10
N GLU A 251 -13.12 4.59 -33.95
CA GLU A 251 -13.03 5.41 -35.17
C GLU A 251 -13.31 6.91 -34.88
N GLU A 252 -14.23 7.20 -33.94
CA GLU A 252 -14.66 8.56 -33.63
C GLU A 252 -13.77 9.19 -32.55
N ASN A 253 -13.12 10.30 -32.89
CA ASN A 253 -12.30 11.07 -31.95
C ASN A 253 -13.15 11.93 -31.00
N ASP A 254 -14.37 12.34 -31.43
CA ASP A 254 -15.28 13.13 -30.59
C ASP A 254 -16.37 12.21 -29.99
N ILE A 255 -16.21 11.93 -28.73
CA ILE A 255 -17.07 11.00 -27.96
C ILE A 255 -18.53 11.51 -27.89
N ASN A 256 -18.73 12.83 -27.94
CA ASN A 256 -20.06 13.43 -27.83
C ASN A 256 -20.93 13.19 -29.08
N LYS A 257 -20.30 12.80 -30.20
CA LYS A 257 -20.99 12.47 -31.44
C LYS A 257 -21.44 11.00 -31.53
N ILE A 258 -20.97 10.14 -30.63
CA ILE A 258 -21.35 8.72 -30.64
C ILE A 258 -22.74 8.57 -30.03
N HIS A 259 -23.67 8.00 -30.82
CA HIS A 259 -24.94 7.55 -30.26
C HIS A 259 -24.73 6.24 -29.48
N TYR A 260 -24.98 6.29 -28.19
CA TYR A 260 -24.91 5.13 -27.30
C TYR A 260 -26.29 4.51 -27.16
N PRO A 261 -26.56 3.36 -27.79
CA PRO A 261 -27.85 2.69 -27.66
C PRO A 261 -28.06 2.18 -26.23
N LEU A 262 -29.30 1.99 -25.85
CA LEU A 262 -29.63 1.25 -24.63
C LEU A 262 -29.02 -0.15 -24.71
N PRO A 263 -28.39 -0.64 -23.63
CA PRO A 263 -27.57 -1.85 -23.69
C PRO A 263 -28.38 -3.14 -23.88
N LEU A 264 -29.66 -3.10 -23.55
CA LEU A 264 -30.59 -4.24 -23.66
C LEU A 264 -31.94 -3.79 -24.22
N THR A 265 -32.56 -4.58 -25.09
CA THR A 265 -33.88 -4.32 -25.64
C THR A 265 -35.00 -4.33 -24.59
N SER A 266 -34.78 -5.04 -23.47
CA SER A 266 -35.72 -5.11 -22.34
C SER A 266 -35.67 -3.89 -21.41
N VAL A 267 -34.86 -2.88 -21.71
CA VAL A 267 -34.65 -1.69 -20.91
C VAL A 267 -35.29 -0.49 -21.60
N LYS A 268 -36.10 0.27 -20.86
CA LYS A 268 -36.84 1.43 -21.40
C LYS A 268 -36.03 2.74 -21.32
N SER A 269 -35.08 2.82 -20.39
CA SER A 269 -34.25 4.01 -20.17
C SER A 269 -32.92 3.65 -19.47
N VAL A 270 -31.96 4.59 -19.48
CA VAL A 270 -30.69 4.44 -18.76
C VAL A 270 -30.93 4.29 -17.25
N ALA A 271 -31.92 4.99 -16.69
CA ALA A 271 -32.29 4.85 -15.27
C ALA A 271 -32.87 3.45 -14.96
N ASP A 272 -33.64 2.86 -15.88
CA ASP A 272 -34.14 1.49 -15.75
C ASP A 272 -33.00 0.48 -15.81
N PHE A 273 -32.03 0.69 -16.71
CA PHE A 273 -30.83 -0.15 -16.78
C PHE A 273 -30.04 -0.08 -15.47
N ARG A 274 -29.78 1.12 -14.95
CA ARG A 274 -29.09 1.31 -13.66
C ARG A 274 -29.79 0.53 -12.54
N ARG A 275 -31.11 0.64 -12.39
CA ARG A 275 -31.87 -0.09 -11.37
C ARG A 275 -31.73 -1.62 -11.50
N LYS A 276 -31.80 -2.14 -12.72
CA LYS A 276 -31.60 -3.58 -12.99
C LYS A 276 -30.19 -4.03 -12.62
N VAL A 277 -29.16 -3.24 -12.96
CA VAL A 277 -27.77 -3.53 -12.59
C VAL A 277 -27.59 -3.55 -11.08
N ILE A 278 -28.13 -2.56 -10.35
CA ILE A 278 -28.09 -2.53 -8.87
C ILE A 278 -28.73 -3.79 -8.29
N SER A 279 -29.91 -4.16 -8.77
CA SER A 279 -30.61 -5.37 -8.32
C SER A 279 -29.76 -6.63 -8.52
N CYS A 280 -29.18 -6.80 -9.72
CA CYS A 280 -28.29 -7.94 -9.98
C CYS A 280 -27.05 -7.94 -9.11
N LEU A 281 -26.42 -6.76 -8.89
CA LEU A 281 -25.20 -6.66 -8.10
C LEU A 281 -25.42 -6.93 -6.60
N LYS A 282 -26.63 -6.69 -6.06
CA LYS A 282 -26.98 -7.05 -4.69
C LYS A 282 -26.84 -8.55 -4.43
N ASP A 283 -27.13 -9.38 -5.42
CA ASP A 283 -27.05 -10.84 -5.33
C ASP A 283 -25.66 -11.41 -5.62
N VAL A 284 -24.74 -10.60 -6.15
CA VAL A 284 -23.37 -11.04 -6.42
C VAL A 284 -22.65 -11.33 -5.11
N LYS A 285 -22.13 -12.54 -5.01
CA LYS A 285 -21.35 -13.00 -3.85
C LYS A 285 -19.87 -12.75 -4.08
N VAL A 286 -19.23 -12.15 -3.09
CA VAL A 286 -17.78 -11.97 -3.06
C VAL A 286 -17.13 -13.17 -2.38
N SER A 287 -16.06 -13.68 -2.97
CA SER A 287 -15.27 -14.78 -2.41
C SER A 287 -13.80 -14.38 -2.36
N HIS A 288 -13.12 -14.75 -1.29
CA HIS A 288 -11.69 -14.58 -1.13
C HIS A 288 -11.04 -15.94 -0.96
N LYS A 289 -9.88 -16.14 -1.63
CA LYS A 289 -9.07 -17.35 -1.44
C LYS A 289 -7.99 -17.03 -0.41
N PRO A 290 -8.10 -17.53 0.83
CA PRO A 290 -7.05 -17.34 1.83
C PRO A 290 -5.79 -18.11 1.45
N ASN A 291 -4.64 -17.57 1.81
CA ASN A 291 -3.36 -18.26 1.65
C ASN A 291 -2.96 -18.91 2.97
N HIS A 292 -3.13 -20.22 3.07
CA HIS A 292 -2.80 -21.01 4.25
C HIS A 292 -1.35 -21.52 4.25
N SER A 293 -0.48 -20.99 3.36
CA SER A 293 0.92 -21.38 3.31
C SER A 293 1.65 -21.05 4.61
N LYS A 294 2.49 -21.97 5.06
CA LYS A 294 3.47 -21.73 6.13
C LYS A 294 4.68 -20.94 5.64
N ALA A 295 4.88 -20.87 4.31
CA ALA A 295 5.97 -20.14 3.70
C ALA A 295 5.81 -18.63 3.88
N GLY A 296 6.93 -17.91 3.84
CA GLY A 296 7.02 -16.46 3.97
C GLY A 296 8.07 -16.04 4.97
N GLN A 297 8.20 -14.75 5.19
CA GLN A 297 9.20 -14.18 6.07
C GLN A 297 8.88 -14.51 7.54
N PHE A 298 9.83 -15.13 8.24
CA PHE A 298 9.68 -15.53 9.66
C PHE A 298 10.01 -14.38 10.61
N HIS A 299 10.94 -13.54 10.24
CA HIS A 299 11.44 -12.42 11.03
C HIS A 299 11.82 -11.24 10.14
N LYS A 300 11.97 -10.07 10.73
CA LYS A 300 12.56 -8.91 10.04
C LYS A 300 14.03 -9.21 9.72
N GLU A 301 14.54 -8.66 8.62
CA GLU A 301 15.92 -8.87 8.18
C GLU A 301 16.95 -8.22 9.12
N THR A 302 16.56 -7.18 9.85
CA THR A 302 17.46 -6.45 10.76
C THR A 302 17.66 -7.23 12.05
N GLY A 303 18.85 -7.77 12.24
CA GLY A 303 19.29 -8.32 13.52
C GLY A 303 19.50 -7.24 14.56
N ARG A 304 19.22 -7.56 15.81
CA ARG A 304 19.47 -6.69 16.98
C ARG A 304 20.42 -7.39 17.92
N THR A 305 21.39 -6.68 18.46
CA THR A 305 22.28 -7.24 19.48
C THR A 305 21.50 -7.49 20.76
N VAL A 306 21.60 -8.68 21.32
CA VAL A 306 20.99 -9.02 22.60
C VAL A 306 21.93 -8.54 23.72
N LEU A 307 21.42 -7.71 24.63
CA LEU A 307 22.14 -7.32 25.83
C LEU A 307 21.92 -8.32 26.97
N CYS A 308 20.65 -8.54 27.29
CA CYS A 308 20.26 -9.45 28.36
C CYS A 308 18.80 -9.86 28.22
N GLN A 309 18.39 -10.82 29.02
CA GLN A 309 16.99 -11.13 29.27
C GLN A 309 16.40 -10.05 30.17
N ASN A 310 15.15 -9.65 29.92
CA ASN A 310 14.50 -8.66 30.77
C ASN A 310 14.27 -9.24 32.18
N PRO A 311 14.78 -8.59 33.24
CA PRO A 311 14.57 -9.05 34.61
C PRO A 311 13.11 -9.07 35.04
N ASP A 312 12.30 -8.13 34.49
CA ASP A 312 10.90 -7.97 34.87
C ASP A 312 9.96 -8.87 34.06
N ASP A 313 10.44 -9.42 32.93
CA ASP A 313 9.67 -10.31 32.05
C ASP A 313 10.58 -11.36 31.41
N PRO A 314 10.60 -12.60 31.94
CA PRO A 314 11.42 -13.69 31.43
C PRO A 314 11.20 -14.04 29.95
N ASN A 315 10.08 -13.62 29.37
CA ASN A 315 9.76 -13.89 27.97
C ASN A 315 10.22 -12.78 27.03
N SER A 316 10.82 -11.71 27.53
CA SER A 316 11.30 -10.60 26.71
C SER A 316 12.80 -10.42 26.79
N LEU A 317 13.37 -9.88 25.68
CA LEU A 317 14.78 -9.59 25.53
C LEU A 317 14.99 -8.08 25.47
N ILE A 318 16.04 -7.61 26.16
CA ILE A 318 16.55 -6.25 25.98
C ILE A 318 17.57 -6.30 24.86
N THR A 319 17.29 -5.57 23.79
CA THR A 319 18.09 -5.57 22.56
C THR A 319 18.49 -4.16 22.16
N VAL A 320 19.64 -4.06 21.49
CA VAL A 320 20.16 -2.81 20.91
C VAL A 320 20.17 -2.89 19.40
N TYR A 321 19.78 -1.80 18.76
CA TYR A 321 19.88 -1.62 17.31
C TYR A 321 20.14 -0.15 16.97
N SER A 322 20.70 0.10 15.80
CA SER A 322 21.00 1.46 15.35
C SER A 322 19.97 1.92 14.31
N ARG A 323 19.47 3.15 14.46
CA ARG A 323 18.57 3.80 13.51
C ARG A 323 19.07 5.19 13.17
N LYS A 324 18.81 5.65 11.93
CA LYS A 324 19.01 7.06 11.58
C LYS A 324 18.05 7.92 12.40
N ILE A 325 18.56 9.03 12.94
CA ILE A 325 17.81 9.94 13.82
C ILE A 325 16.48 10.34 13.20
N LEU A 326 16.48 10.80 11.95
CA LEU A 326 15.28 11.24 11.24
C LEU A 326 14.23 10.16 10.98
N GLN A 327 14.57 8.88 11.07
CA GLN A 327 13.61 7.79 10.94
C GLN A 327 12.85 7.52 12.24
N VAL A 328 13.37 7.96 13.36
CA VAL A 328 12.88 7.58 14.69
C VAL A 328 12.31 8.77 15.45
N VAL A 329 12.91 9.95 15.28
CA VAL A 329 12.55 11.17 16.01
C VAL A 329 11.85 12.14 15.08
N LYS A 330 10.60 12.41 15.35
CA LYS A 330 9.78 13.46 14.70
C LYS A 330 9.36 14.55 15.68
N SER A 331 9.49 14.29 16.98
CA SER A 331 9.11 15.18 18.06
C SER A 331 9.92 14.87 19.32
N ALA A 332 9.92 15.77 20.32
CA ALA A 332 10.51 15.55 21.64
C ALA A 332 9.99 14.26 22.32
N LYS A 333 8.71 13.95 22.15
CA LYS A 333 8.10 12.70 22.63
C LYS A 333 8.75 11.43 22.07
N ASP A 334 9.27 11.49 20.86
CA ASP A 334 9.92 10.33 20.26
C ASP A 334 11.32 10.10 20.83
N LEU A 335 11.99 11.13 21.31
CA LEU A 335 13.27 11.00 22.01
C LEU A 335 13.13 10.20 23.29
N THR A 336 12.07 10.39 24.06
CA THR A 336 11.84 9.64 25.31
C THR A 336 11.70 8.14 25.06
N LYS A 337 11.18 7.73 23.91
CA LYS A 337 11.09 6.32 23.50
C LYS A 337 12.42 5.67 23.15
N LEU A 338 13.47 6.47 22.95
CA LEU A 338 14.82 6.02 22.61
C LEU A 338 15.71 5.93 23.85
N LEU A 339 15.24 6.40 25.00
CA LEU A 339 16.00 6.32 26.24
C LEU A 339 16.26 4.85 26.61
N ILE A 340 17.43 4.61 27.15
CA ILE A 340 17.75 3.30 27.73
C ILE A 340 16.72 3.03 28.83
N PRO A 341 15.99 1.91 28.79
CA PRO A 341 15.03 1.57 29.83
C PRO A 341 15.70 1.57 31.21
N GLU A 342 14.99 2.04 32.23
CA GLU A 342 15.52 2.07 33.61
C GLU A 342 15.82 0.66 34.14
N THR A 343 15.15 -0.37 33.62
CA THR A 343 15.40 -1.78 33.89
C THR A 343 16.80 -2.24 33.50
N ILE A 344 17.50 -1.52 32.61
CA ILE A 344 18.88 -1.81 32.25
C ILE A 344 19.79 -1.19 33.31
N LYS A 345 20.45 -2.02 34.07
CA LYS A 345 21.42 -1.61 35.09
C LYS A 345 22.75 -1.16 34.46
N ASN A 346 23.38 -0.14 35.03
CA ASN A 346 24.62 0.38 34.53
C ASN A 346 25.78 -0.63 34.62
N GLU A 347 25.69 -1.58 35.56
CA GLU A 347 26.68 -2.63 35.79
C GLU A 347 26.72 -3.70 34.67
N TRP A 348 25.75 -3.73 33.77
CA TRP A 348 25.69 -4.71 32.68
C TRP A 348 26.54 -4.31 31.47
N HIS A 349 26.90 -3.03 31.35
CA HIS A 349 27.66 -2.54 30.21
C HIS A 349 28.37 -1.24 30.60
N GLU A 350 29.70 -1.16 30.43
CA GLU A 350 30.52 -0.03 30.84
C GLU A 350 30.09 1.31 30.25
N ASP A 351 29.54 1.30 29.01
CA ASP A 351 29.13 2.54 28.31
C ASP A 351 27.69 2.98 28.62
N ILE A 352 26.89 2.19 29.34
CA ILE A 352 25.47 2.48 29.57
C ILE A 352 25.25 3.74 30.40
N ALA A 353 26.06 3.93 31.47
CA ALA A 353 25.93 5.10 32.33
C ALA A 353 26.18 6.40 31.56
N GLU A 354 27.24 6.42 30.74
CA GLU A 354 27.57 7.56 29.88
C GLU A 354 26.47 7.83 28.84
N HIS A 355 25.96 6.79 28.22
CA HIS A 355 24.85 6.90 27.25
C HIS A 355 23.55 7.40 27.89
N LYS A 356 23.19 6.92 29.08
CA LYS A 356 22.05 7.41 29.85
C LYS A 356 22.15 8.90 30.14
N ALA A 357 23.32 9.35 30.63
CA ALA A 357 23.55 10.75 30.92
C ALA A 357 23.46 11.64 29.66
N LYS A 358 24.08 11.22 28.55
CA LYS A 358 24.00 11.93 27.26
C LYS A 358 22.57 11.99 26.71
N GLN A 359 21.83 10.91 26.82
CA GLN A 359 20.42 10.87 26.35
C GLN A 359 19.54 11.75 27.23
N ALA A 360 19.69 11.73 28.55
CA ALA A 360 18.92 12.58 29.44
C ALA A 360 19.15 14.07 29.13
N LYS A 361 20.41 14.48 28.95
CA LYS A 361 20.77 15.85 28.58
C LYS A 361 20.17 16.23 27.20
N LEU A 362 20.22 15.34 26.21
CA LEU A 362 19.69 15.58 24.90
C LEU A 362 18.17 15.81 24.96
N VAL A 363 17.44 15.01 25.76
CA VAL A 363 15.98 15.18 25.94
C VAL A 363 15.64 16.49 26.63
N GLN A 364 16.41 16.85 27.66
CA GLN A 364 16.22 18.09 28.41
C GLN A 364 16.38 19.33 27.51
N ASP A 365 17.39 19.34 26.66
CA ASP A 365 17.73 20.49 25.83
C ASP A 365 17.07 20.46 24.42
N PHE A 366 16.35 19.42 24.10
CA PHE A 366 15.85 19.21 22.73
C PHE A 366 14.95 20.34 22.20
N GLU A 367 14.03 20.82 23.02
CA GLU A 367 13.14 21.93 22.64
C GLU A 367 13.92 23.21 22.42
N LEU A 368 14.95 23.46 23.22
CA LEU A 368 15.85 24.59 23.02
C LEU A 368 16.57 24.49 21.66
N TYR A 369 17.05 23.29 21.29
CA TYR A 369 17.69 23.08 19.99
C TYR A 369 16.73 23.23 18.83
N MET A 370 15.47 22.79 18.98
CA MET A 370 14.43 22.99 17.97
C MET A 370 14.13 24.47 17.77
N ASN A 371 13.92 25.23 18.84
CA ASN A 371 13.67 26.66 18.79
C ASN A 371 14.86 27.43 18.19
N THR A 372 16.09 27.08 18.59
CA THR A 372 17.29 27.69 18.03
C THR A 372 17.44 27.40 16.53
N ALA A 373 17.14 26.16 16.12
CA ALA A 373 17.18 25.76 14.72
C ALA A 373 16.15 26.50 13.88
N GLU A 374 14.96 26.71 14.40
CA GLU A 374 13.89 27.46 13.74
C GLU A 374 14.29 28.92 13.53
N GLN A 375 14.81 29.59 14.56
CA GLN A 375 15.32 30.97 14.47
C GLN A 375 16.43 31.11 13.42
N ILE A 376 17.38 30.18 13.41
CA ILE A 376 18.45 30.19 12.41
C ILE A 376 17.89 30.00 10.99
N LEU A 377 16.93 29.09 10.79
CA LEU A 377 16.34 28.88 9.46
C LEU A 377 15.51 30.08 8.97
N ILE A 378 14.85 30.79 9.89
CA ILE A 378 14.13 32.02 9.57
C ILE A 378 15.14 33.08 9.09
N ALA A 379 16.20 33.33 9.86
CA ALA A 379 17.23 34.29 9.52
C ALA A 379 17.96 33.95 8.20
N GLU A 380 18.30 32.67 8.00
CA GLU A 380 18.92 32.18 6.74
C GLU A 380 17.98 32.39 5.54
N ASN A 381 16.67 32.20 5.73
CA ASN A 381 15.67 32.38 4.67
C ASN A 381 15.46 33.86 4.33
N GLU A 382 15.36 34.73 5.34
CA GLU A 382 15.26 36.19 5.17
C GLU A 382 16.50 36.75 4.45
N GLN A 383 17.70 36.34 4.85
CA GLN A 383 18.92 36.72 4.17
C GLN A 383 18.96 36.20 2.73
N GLY A 384 18.53 34.96 2.50
CA GLY A 384 18.46 34.38 1.17
C GLY A 384 17.51 35.14 0.23
N VAL A 385 16.37 35.59 0.74
CA VAL A 385 15.40 36.40 -0.02
C VAL A 385 16.01 37.79 -0.32
N ALA A 386 16.70 38.40 0.65
CA ALA A 386 17.42 39.66 0.44
C ALA A 386 18.52 39.51 -0.64
N ASP A 387 19.15 38.37 -0.73
CA ASP A 387 20.16 38.02 -1.75
C ASP A 387 19.53 37.57 -3.09
N GLY A 388 18.20 37.74 -3.28
CA GLY A 388 17.47 37.40 -4.52
C GLY A 388 17.22 35.91 -4.72
N LYS A 389 17.35 35.06 -3.68
CA LYS A 389 17.00 33.64 -3.73
C LYS A 389 15.49 33.45 -3.48
N LYS A 390 14.94 32.36 -4.00
CA LYS A 390 13.54 32.01 -3.76
C LYS A 390 13.32 31.68 -2.28
N GLU A 391 12.24 32.20 -1.72
CA GLU A 391 11.81 31.88 -0.36
C GLU A 391 11.67 30.36 -0.15
N ILE A 392 12.18 29.88 0.95
CA ILE A 392 12.18 28.45 1.28
C ILE A 392 11.16 28.20 2.39
N LYS A 393 10.18 27.34 2.15
CA LYS A 393 9.20 26.93 3.16
C LYS A 393 9.90 26.22 4.32
N ILE A 394 9.83 26.78 5.51
CA ILE A 394 10.35 26.19 6.74
C ILE A 394 9.36 25.11 7.19
N THR A 395 9.80 23.86 7.22
CA THR A 395 9.00 22.70 7.65
C THR A 395 9.58 22.09 8.92
N GLU A 396 8.75 21.43 9.71
CA GLU A 396 9.18 20.72 10.94
C GLU A 396 10.38 19.78 10.69
N GLY A 397 10.40 19.10 9.55
CA GLY A 397 11.53 18.24 9.17
C GLY A 397 12.83 18.99 8.92
N ARG A 398 12.79 20.23 8.40
CA ARG A 398 13.98 21.08 8.24
C ARG A 398 14.49 21.60 9.58
N ILE A 399 13.57 22.03 10.45
CA ILE A 399 13.91 22.46 11.82
C ILE A 399 14.60 21.31 12.55
N LEU A 400 14.04 20.11 12.47
CA LEU A 400 14.60 18.92 13.09
C LEU A 400 16.01 18.60 12.57
N LEU A 401 16.24 18.65 11.27
CA LEU A 401 17.55 18.46 10.65
C LEU A 401 18.58 19.49 11.15
N LYS A 402 18.18 20.75 11.21
CA LYS A 402 19.07 21.83 11.69
C LYS A 402 19.37 21.66 13.17
N ALA A 403 18.37 21.29 14.00
CA ALA A 403 18.55 21.02 15.42
C ALA A 403 19.56 19.89 15.66
N PHE A 404 19.50 18.80 14.89
CA PHE A 404 20.47 17.73 15.01
C PHE A 404 21.88 18.12 14.56
N ARG A 405 22.05 18.99 13.58
CA ARG A 405 23.37 19.55 13.23
C ARG A 405 23.94 20.35 14.39
N ILE A 406 23.13 21.19 15.03
CA ILE A 406 23.56 21.95 16.24
C ILE A 406 23.99 21.00 17.37
N ILE A 407 23.26 19.92 17.59
CA ILE A 407 23.58 18.89 18.59
C ILE A 407 24.88 18.19 18.26
N GLN A 408 25.14 17.89 16.98
CA GLN A 408 26.39 17.30 16.51
C GLN A 408 27.58 18.27 16.66
N ASP A 409 27.39 19.52 16.26
CA ASP A 409 28.43 20.57 16.37
C ASP A 409 28.82 20.82 17.81
N LYS A 410 27.89 20.71 18.76
CA LYS A 410 28.16 20.77 20.20
C LYS A 410 28.79 19.49 20.77
N GLY A 411 29.04 18.48 19.93
CA GLY A 411 29.65 17.22 20.37
C GLY A 411 28.76 16.35 21.26
N LEU A 412 27.49 16.71 21.41
CA LEU A 412 26.54 15.95 22.23
C LEU A 412 26.15 14.64 21.56
N TRP A 413 26.31 14.56 20.24
CA TRP A 413 26.08 13.36 19.48
C TRP A 413 27.04 13.23 18.30
N LYS A 414 27.58 12.03 18.06
CA LYS A 414 28.45 11.75 16.92
C LYS A 414 27.75 10.83 15.93
N GLY A 415 27.82 11.20 14.65
CA GLY A 415 27.25 10.41 13.53
C GLY A 415 25.74 10.63 13.32
N ASP A 416 25.20 9.93 12.33
CA ASP A 416 23.80 10.04 11.86
C ASP A 416 22.88 8.93 12.40
N LYS A 417 23.43 8.05 13.27
CA LYS A 417 22.73 6.89 13.83
C LYS A 417 22.60 6.99 15.33
N PHE A 418 21.45 6.62 15.81
CA PHE A 418 21.12 6.52 17.22
C PHE A 418 21.12 5.05 17.66
N ARG A 419 21.67 4.75 18.83
CA ARG A 419 21.45 3.46 19.49
C ARG A 419 20.07 3.48 20.13
N CYS A 420 19.21 2.56 19.70
CA CYS A 420 17.88 2.38 20.25
C CYS A 420 17.86 1.12 21.09
N TYR A 421 17.27 1.21 22.25
CA TYR A 421 17.04 0.07 23.13
C TYR A 421 15.59 -0.34 23.03
N SER A 422 15.34 -1.63 23.03
CA SER A 422 13.99 -2.16 22.91
C SER A 422 13.81 -3.34 23.84
N ASN A 423 12.75 -3.29 24.60
CA ASN A 423 12.23 -4.41 25.35
C ASN A 423 11.10 -5.06 24.55
N SER A 424 11.25 -6.30 24.14
CA SER A 424 10.29 -6.97 23.28
C SER A 424 10.21 -8.45 23.55
N SER A 425 8.98 -8.93 23.78
CA SER A 425 8.66 -10.35 23.91
C SER A 425 8.54 -11.10 22.56
N SER A 426 8.58 -10.38 21.44
CA SER A 426 8.46 -10.96 20.10
C SER A 426 9.79 -11.21 19.40
N MET A 427 10.90 -11.28 20.16
CA MET A 427 12.24 -11.51 19.61
C MET A 427 12.56 -13.00 19.51
N ILE A 428 13.11 -13.40 18.36
CA ILE A 428 13.70 -14.71 18.14
C ILE A 428 15.19 -14.62 18.47
N ASN A 429 15.61 -15.22 19.56
CA ASN A 429 17.02 -15.23 19.97
C ASN A 429 17.78 -16.33 19.25
N ILE A 430 18.95 -15.99 18.70
CA ILE A 430 19.92 -16.95 18.16
C ILE A 430 21.16 -16.89 19.04
N PRO A 431 21.23 -17.70 20.12
CA PRO A 431 22.27 -17.56 21.14
C PRO A 431 23.69 -17.65 20.61
N LYS A 432 23.91 -18.50 19.60
CA LYS A 432 25.24 -18.69 18.98
C LYS A 432 25.87 -17.41 18.43
N HIS A 433 25.06 -16.39 18.13
CA HIS A 433 25.53 -15.18 17.47
C HIS A 433 25.28 -13.91 18.31
N GLY A 434 24.69 -14.00 19.49
CA GLY A 434 24.31 -12.85 20.31
C GLY A 434 23.34 -11.89 19.62
N VAL A 435 22.57 -12.40 18.65
CA VAL A 435 21.68 -11.60 17.82
C VAL A 435 20.25 -12.14 17.96
N ALA A 436 19.30 -11.23 18.10
CA ALA A 436 17.88 -11.55 18.03
C ALA A 436 17.22 -10.83 16.86
N TYR A 437 16.20 -11.47 16.31
CA TYR A 437 15.39 -10.95 15.22
C TYR A 437 13.96 -10.74 15.69
N GLU A 438 13.35 -9.63 15.31
CA GLU A 438 11.94 -9.41 15.59
C GLU A 438 11.08 -10.39 14.78
N ALA A 439 10.31 -11.24 15.47
CA ALA A 439 9.38 -12.15 14.83
C ALA A 439 8.39 -11.39 13.97
N GLN A 440 8.17 -11.86 12.76
CA GLN A 440 7.26 -11.24 11.83
C GLN A 440 6.12 -12.19 11.50
N ASN A 441 4.91 -11.63 11.47
CA ASN A 441 3.67 -12.28 11.06
C ASN A 441 3.22 -13.49 11.92
N ASN A 442 2.06 -13.35 12.47
CA ASN A 442 1.32 -14.46 13.05
C ASN A 442 0.86 -15.39 11.92
N HIS A 443 0.89 -16.69 12.16
CA HIS A 443 0.45 -17.70 11.21
C HIS A 443 -1.05 -17.92 11.29
N CYS A 444 -1.55 -18.24 12.48
CA CYS A 444 -2.97 -18.48 12.72
C CYS A 444 -3.37 -18.15 14.15
N VAL A 445 -4.67 -18.15 14.38
CA VAL A 445 -5.30 -18.16 15.70
C VAL A 445 -6.03 -19.47 15.84
N ASP A 446 -5.66 -20.27 16.84
CA ASP A 446 -6.36 -21.50 17.20
C ASP A 446 -7.40 -21.21 18.26
N PHE A 447 -8.65 -21.56 17.97
CA PHE A 447 -9.74 -21.53 18.92
C PHE A 447 -9.92 -22.94 19.47
N TYR A 448 -9.86 -23.09 20.78
CA TYR A 448 -9.89 -24.40 21.45
C TYR A 448 -10.84 -24.41 22.63
N GLN A 449 -11.22 -25.59 23.06
CA GLN A 449 -12.04 -25.82 24.26
C GLN A 449 -11.22 -26.57 25.29
N LYS A 450 -11.21 -26.08 26.53
CA LYS A 450 -10.60 -26.71 27.69
C LYS A 450 -11.51 -26.53 28.89
N ASN A 451 -11.82 -27.61 29.59
CA ASN A 451 -12.69 -27.63 30.80
C ASN A 451 -14.02 -26.83 30.58
N GLY A 452 -14.66 -27.02 29.44
CA GLY A 452 -15.91 -26.37 29.10
C GLY A 452 -15.78 -24.87 28.67
N LYS A 453 -14.61 -24.29 28.81
CA LYS A 453 -14.34 -22.89 28.40
C LYS A 453 -13.66 -22.83 27.03
N ILE A 454 -13.95 -21.78 26.26
CA ILE A 454 -13.28 -21.50 25.01
C ILE A 454 -12.09 -20.60 25.28
N GLY A 455 -10.95 -20.96 24.72
CA GLY A 455 -9.75 -20.16 24.65
C GLY A 455 -9.33 -19.91 23.21
N TRP A 456 -8.38 -19.04 23.03
CA TRP A 456 -7.69 -18.86 21.77
C TRP A 456 -6.19 -18.69 21.99
N GLU A 457 -5.39 -19.10 21.02
CA GLU A 457 -3.93 -18.98 21.01
C GLU A 457 -3.47 -18.46 19.65
N VAL A 458 -2.62 -17.44 19.66
CA VAL A 458 -1.99 -16.91 18.44
C VAL A 458 -0.69 -17.66 18.21
N ILE A 459 -0.60 -18.34 17.08
CA ILE A 459 0.59 -19.09 16.66
C ILE A 459 1.40 -18.25 15.69
N LYS A 460 2.67 -18.04 16.01
CA LYS A 460 3.61 -17.31 15.15
C LYS A 460 4.06 -18.18 13.99
N ARG A 461 4.36 -17.55 12.85
CA ARG A 461 4.87 -18.25 11.67
C ARG A 461 6.22 -18.93 11.93
N PHE A 462 7.04 -18.33 12.75
CA PHE A 462 8.30 -18.94 13.18
C PHE A 462 8.04 -20.27 13.91
N ASP A 463 7.15 -20.26 14.90
CA ASP A 463 6.89 -21.44 15.76
C ASP A 463 6.36 -22.62 14.95
N VAL A 464 5.37 -22.39 14.08
CA VAL A 464 4.75 -23.45 13.26
C VAL A 464 5.71 -24.14 12.29
N ASN A 465 6.87 -23.56 12.04
CA ASN A 465 7.92 -24.14 11.19
C ASN A 465 9.04 -24.80 11.99
N GLN A 466 8.97 -24.81 13.33
CA GLN A 466 9.87 -25.61 14.18
C GLN A 466 9.41 -27.07 14.17
N THR A 467 10.37 -27.98 14.09
CA THR A 467 10.09 -29.44 14.03
C THR A 467 9.31 -29.94 15.24
N ASP A 468 9.64 -29.42 16.42
CA ASP A 468 9.10 -29.89 17.70
C ASP A 468 8.06 -28.95 18.29
N PHE A 469 7.53 -28.02 17.46
CA PHE A 469 6.53 -27.08 17.93
C PHE A 469 5.20 -27.75 18.20
N GLU A 470 4.72 -27.56 19.41
CA GLU A 470 3.39 -27.96 19.84
C GLU A 470 2.68 -26.77 20.49
N PRO A 471 1.46 -26.40 20.03
CA PRO A 471 0.70 -25.31 20.63
C PRO A 471 0.44 -25.51 22.10
N GLN A 472 0.39 -24.44 22.90
CA GLN A 472 0.16 -24.52 24.34
C GLN A 472 -1.18 -25.17 24.67
N TRP A 473 -2.24 -24.88 23.90
CA TRP A 473 -3.55 -25.51 24.10
C TRP A 473 -3.49 -27.03 23.99
N LYS A 474 -2.62 -27.57 23.14
CA LYS A 474 -2.46 -29.02 22.97
C LYS A 474 -1.69 -29.64 24.13
N LYS A 475 -0.59 -29.01 24.59
CA LYS A 475 0.16 -29.39 25.78
C LYS A 475 -0.74 -29.46 27.03
N GLU A 476 -1.73 -28.57 27.08
CA GLU A 476 -2.69 -28.46 28.16
C GLU A 476 -3.96 -29.32 27.96
N SER A 477 -3.92 -30.28 27.03
CA SER A 477 -5.02 -31.19 26.72
C SER A 477 -6.31 -30.49 26.25
N GLY A 478 -6.19 -29.33 25.65
CA GLY A 478 -7.29 -28.64 24.98
C GLY A 478 -7.71 -29.35 23.71
N LYS A 479 -8.93 -29.10 23.25
CA LYS A 479 -9.46 -29.63 21.99
C LYS A 479 -9.71 -28.50 21.02
N ILE A 480 -9.07 -28.54 19.86
CA ILE A 480 -9.25 -27.52 18.83
C ILE A 480 -10.68 -27.47 18.31
N ILE A 481 -11.24 -26.28 18.16
CA ILE A 481 -12.53 -26.05 17.54
C ILE A 481 -12.30 -25.78 16.04
N TRP A 482 -11.50 -24.77 15.71
CA TRP A 482 -11.01 -24.45 14.38
C TRP A 482 -9.89 -23.41 14.46
N SER A 483 -9.12 -23.33 13.39
CA SER A 483 -8.00 -22.40 13.22
C SER A 483 -8.34 -21.35 12.17
N VAL A 484 -7.88 -20.10 12.38
CA VAL A 484 -8.13 -18.98 11.49
C VAL A 484 -6.81 -18.36 11.05
N GLN A 485 -6.70 -18.10 9.76
CA GLN A 485 -5.60 -17.36 9.16
C GLN A 485 -6.09 -16.06 8.53
N GLN A 486 -5.17 -15.17 8.20
CA GLN A 486 -5.49 -13.94 7.46
C GLN A 486 -6.16 -14.29 6.12
N GLY A 487 -7.27 -13.65 5.83
CA GLY A 487 -8.08 -13.91 4.64
C GLY A 487 -9.16 -14.98 4.83
N ASP A 488 -9.17 -15.73 5.93
CA ASP A 488 -10.27 -16.64 6.25
C ASP A 488 -11.58 -15.89 6.45
N ILE A 489 -12.67 -16.59 6.19
CA ILE A 489 -14.02 -16.02 6.28
C ILE A 489 -14.72 -16.53 7.53
N LEU A 490 -15.27 -15.59 8.27
CA LEU A 490 -16.11 -15.80 9.43
C LEU A 490 -17.56 -15.45 9.10
N GLU A 491 -18.51 -16.23 9.56
CA GLU A 491 -19.93 -15.90 9.58
C GLU A 491 -20.31 -15.56 11.02
N LEU A 492 -20.93 -14.41 11.23
CA LEU A 492 -21.32 -13.91 12.56
C LEU A 492 -22.66 -13.19 12.49
N ASP A 493 -23.35 -13.06 13.63
CA ASP A 493 -24.51 -12.20 13.74
C ASP A 493 -24.08 -10.77 13.40
N THR A 494 -24.85 -10.07 12.59
CA THR A 494 -24.44 -8.77 12.04
C THR A 494 -24.25 -7.75 13.15
N PRO A 495 -23.02 -7.23 13.33
CA PRO A 495 -22.74 -6.19 14.32
C PRO A 495 -23.51 -4.90 14.01
N ASP A 496 -23.84 -4.14 15.04
CA ASP A 496 -24.56 -2.87 14.90
C ASP A 496 -23.79 -1.89 13.99
N GLU A 497 -22.47 -1.89 14.05
CA GLU A 497 -21.60 -1.08 13.22
C GLU A 497 -21.78 -1.36 11.70
N TRP A 498 -22.29 -2.55 11.34
CA TRP A 498 -22.46 -2.95 9.95
C TRP A 498 -23.91 -2.98 9.46
N LYS A 499 -24.90 -2.77 10.33
CA LYS A 499 -26.33 -2.76 9.96
C LYS A 499 -26.66 -1.74 8.87
N GLN A 500 -25.92 -0.64 8.79
CA GLN A 500 -26.05 0.35 7.73
C GLN A 500 -25.55 -0.15 6.35
N TYR A 501 -24.74 -1.21 6.29
CA TYR A 501 -24.16 -1.73 5.04
C TYR A 501 -24.79 -3.04 4.58
N THR A 502 -25.55 -3.68 5.41
CA THR A 502 -26.23 -4.94 5.10
C THR A 502 -27.50 -5.10 5.95
N ASP A 503 -28.55 -5.56 5.31
CA ASP A 503 -29.85 -5.89 5.93
C ASP A 503 -29.92 -7.33 6.45
N LYS A 504 -28.84 -8.11 6.26
CA LYS A 504 -28.82 -9.52 6.68
C LYS A 504 -28.62 -9.65 8.19
N GLU A 505 -29.36 -10.52 8.82
CA GLU A 505 -29.17 -10.87 10.25
C GLU A 505 -27.79 -11.46 10.54
N ARG A 506 -27.22 -12.18 9.58
CA ARG A 506 -25.88 -12.74 9.65
C ARG A 506 -25.07 -12.30 8.45
N CYS A 507 -23.83 -11.91 8.68
CA CYS A 507 -22.93 -11.43 7.64
C CYS A 507 -21.67 -12.30 7.54
N LEU A 508 -21.00 -12.16 6.41
CA LEU A 508 -19.68 -12.74 6.16
C LEU A 508 -18.60 -11.67 6.35
N ALA A 509 -17.57 -12.00 7.11
CA ALA A 509 -16.44 -11.14 7.37
C ALA A 509 -15.12 -11.80 6.99
N LYS A 510 -14.21 -11.03 6.41
CA LYS A 510 -12.85 -11.47 6.12
C LYS A 510 -11.92 -11.08 7.26
N VAL A 511 -11.12 -12.02 7.73
CA VAL A 511 -10.08 -11.76 8.73
C VAL A 511 -8.96 -10.93 8.10
N LYS A 512 -8.75 -9.74 8.62
CA LYS A 512 -7.73 -8.80 8.15
C LYS A 512 -6.39 -9.00 8.82
N LYS A 513 -6.40 -9.05 10.14
CA LYS A 513 -5.22 -9.28 10.99
C LYS A 513 -5.64 -9.77 12.36
N PHE A 514 -4.71 -10.34 13.08
CA PHE A 514 -4.88 -10.73 14.48
C PHE A 514 -3.55 -10.58 15.23
N SER A 515 -3.67 -10.39 16.52
CA SER A 515 -2.56 -10.31 17.49
C SER A 515 -3.06 -10.87 18.83
N ASP A 516 -2.18 -10.91 19.83
CA ASP A 516 -2.57 -11.40 21.15
C ASP A 516 -3.83 -10.67 21.67
N GLY A 517 -4.85 -11.47 21.98
CA GLY A 517 -6.11 -10.98 22.50
C GLY A 517 -7.00 -10.18 21.53
N LYS A 518 -6.59 -9.95 20.28
CA LYS A 518 -7.30 -9.06 19.36
C LYS A 518 -7.38 -9.56 17.93
N ILE A 519 -8.55 -9.39 17.31
CA ILE A 519 -8.79 -9.67 15.90
C ILE A 519 -9.42 -8.46 15.20
N ALA A 520 -9.06 -8.26 13.94
CA ALA A 520 -9.67 -7.29 13.05
C ALA A 520 -10.32 -7.99 11.87
N ILE A 521 -11.56 -7.64 11.59
CA ILE A 521 -12.38 -8.22 10.53
C ILE A 521 -13.01 -7.12 9.67
N ASP A 522 -13.12 -7.37 8.37
CA ASP A 522 -13.79 -6.49 7.40
C ASP A 522 -15.02 -7.19 6.84
N LEU A 523 -16.09 -6.44 6.57
CA LEU A 523 -17.24 -6.99 5.83
C LEU A 523 -16.74 -7.51 4.47
N ILE A 524 -17.18 -8.70 4.06
CA ILE A 524 -16.61 -9.42 2.89
C ILE A 524 -16.70 -8.62 1.58
N THR A 525 -17.70 -7.79 1.43
CA THR A 525 -17.90 -6.94 0.25
C THR A 525 -17.06 -5.65 0.28
N ASP A 526 -16.54 -5.27 1.45
CA ASP A 526 -15.85 -4.00 1.64
C ASP A 526 -14.44 -4.02 1.03
N ALA A 527 -14.18 -3.10 0.09
CA ALA A 527 -12.89 -2.90 -0.56
C ALA A 527 -12.26 -1.54 -0.22
N ARG A 528 -12.84 -0.81 0.75
CA ARG A 528 -12.35 0.51 1.13
C ARG A 528 -10.95 0.42 1.75
N MET A 529 -10.17 1.45 1.54
CA MET A 529 -8.81 1.54 2.09
C MET A 529 -8.83 1.87 3.59
N THR A 530 -7.71 1.66 4.26
CA THR A 530 -7.54 2.06 5.67
C THR A 530 -7.82 3.55 5.86
N SER A 531 -8.44 3.87 7.00
CA SER A 531 -8.86 5.23 7.37
C SER A 531 -7.78 6.27 7.15
N PRO A 532 -8.05 7.38 6.44
CA PRO A 532 -7.11 8.48 6.32
C PRO A 532 -7.09 9.31 7.59
N LYS A 533 -6.13 10.19 7.61
CA LYS A 533 -6.02 11.19 8.67
C LYS A 533 -7.15 12.24 8.63
N ASN A 534 -7.84 12.40 7.50
CA ASN A 534 -8.91 13.38 7.34
C ASN A 534 -10.27 12.79 7.73
N LYS A 535 -10.91 13.39 8.75
CA LYS A 535 -12.20 12.96 9.31
C LYS A 535 -13.39 13.14 8.35
N GLU A 536 -13.31 14.09 7.41
CA GLU A 536 -14.37 14.38 6.44
C GLU A 536 -14.57 13.25 5.42
N LEU A 537 -13.55 12.42 5.22
CA LEU A 537 -13.56 11.29 4.30
C LEU A 537 -13.91 9.96 4.97
N LYS A 538 -14.37 9.98 6.21
CA LYS A 538 -14.58 8.79 7.04
C LYS A 538 -15.48 7.74 6.38
N TYR A 539 -16.48 8.14 5.62
CA TYR A 539 -17.38 7.22 4.91
C TYR A 539 -16.71 6.49 3.73
N MET A 540 -15.58 6.98 3.25
CA MET A 540 -14.80 6.37 2.15
C MET A 540 -13.87 5.26 2.64
N PHE A 541 -13.78 5.06 3.96
CA PHE A 541 -12.78 4.20 4.56
C PHE A 541 -13.37 2.95 5.17
N VAL A 542 -12.50 1.96 5.28
CA VAL A 542 -12.83 0.64 5.80
C VAL A 542 -13.57 0.75 7.12
N ASN A 543 -14.72 0.13 7.21
CA ASN A 543 -15.37 -0.09 8.49
C ASN A 543 -14.86 -1.40 9.11
N THR A 544 -13.56 -1.42 9.40
CA THR A 544 -12.92 -2.55 10.09
C THR A 544 -13.38 -2.57 11.54
N ILE A 545 -13.96 -3.67 11.95
CA ILE A 545 -14.15 -3.95 13.38
C ILE A 545 -12.80 -4.46 13.89
N SER A 546 -12.11 -3.64 14.70
CA SER A 546 -10.77 -3.95 15.22
C SER A 546 -10.78 -3.99 16.74
N ASP A 547 -9.70 -4.54 17.30
CA ASP A 547 -9.46 -4.65 18.74
C ASP A 547 -10.54 -5.41 19.52
N LYS A 548 -11.25 -6.32 18.83
CA LYS A 548 -12.23 -7.20 19.45
C LYS A 548 -11.57 -8.50 19.93
N GLY A 549 -12.00 -8.96 21.09
CA GLY A 549 -11.51 -10.18 21.72
C GLY A 549 -12.41 -11.38 21.51
N LEU A 550 -12.05 -12.48 22.15
CA LEU A 550 -12.77 -13.76 22.10
C LEU A 550 -14.24 -13.60 22.51
N THR A 551 -14.53 -12.84 23.56
CA THR A 551 -15.90 -12.60 24.06
C THR A 551 -16.80 -11.98 22.99
N TYR A 552 -16.28 -11.03 22.22
CA TYR A 552 -17.02 -10.43 21.12
C TYR A 552 -17.42 -11.48 20.07
N LEU A 553 -16.49 -12.33 19.66
CA LEU A 553 -16.76 -13.37 18.68
C LEU A 553 -17.79 -14.41 19.18
N ILE A 554 -17.74 -14.73 20.47
CA ILE A 554 -18.70 -15.65 21.09
C ILE A 554 -20.10 -15.03 21.10
N ASN A 555 -20.23 -13.77 21.54
CA ASN A 555 -21.51 -13.06 21.63
C ASN A 555 -22.19 -12.92 20.27
N HIS A 556 -21.42 -12.78 19.18
CA HIS A 556 -21.92 -12.73 17.80
C HIS A 556 -22.07 -14.11 17.17
N LYS A 557 -22.06 -15.19 17.95
CA LYS A 557 -22.23 -16.58 17.47
C LYS A 557 -21.35 -16.89 16.26
N THR A 558 -20.10 -16.46 16.32
CA THR A 558 -19.15 -16.54 15.21
C THR A 558 -18.76 -17.99 14.90
N ARG A 559 -18.64 -18.29 13.61
CA ARG A 559 -18.08 -19.55 13.11
C ARG A 559 -17.24 -19.32 11.87
N LYS A 560 -16.26 -20.16 11.66
CA LYS A 560 -15.51 -20.21 10.41
C LYS A 560 -16.36 -20.84 9.31
N VAL A 561 -16.27 -20.30 8.10
CA VAL A 561 -16.90 -20.86 6.89
C VAL A 561 -15.88 -20.93 5.75
N GLU A 562 -16.03 -21.96 4.93
CA GLU A 562 -15.26 -22.13 3.71
C GLU A 562 -16.16 -21.83 2.52
N LEU A 563 -15.68 -20.98 1.63
CA LEU A 563 -16.41 -20.59 0.42
C LEU A 563 -15.84 -21.31 -0.81
N THR A 564 -16.72 -21.60 -1.77
CA THR A 564 -16.30 -21.95 -3.13
C THR A 564 -15.77 -20.69 -3.84
N PRO A 565 -15.04 -20.81 -4.97
CA PRO A 565 -14.66 -19.65 -5.79
C PRO A 565 -15.85 -18.77 -6.21
N PHE A 566 -17.05 -19.34 -6.29
CA PHE A 566 -18.30 -18.65 -6.64
C PHE A 566 -19.05 -18.09 -5.42
N GLY A 567 -18.42 -18.03 -4.24
CA GLY A 567 -19.00 -17.47 -3.03
C GLY A 567 -20.11 -18.31 -2.37
N LYS A 568 -20.30 -19.56 -2.78
CA LYS A 568 -21.22 -20.49 -2.09
C LYS A 568 -20.51 -21.08 -0.86
N ILE A 569 -21.22 -21.21 0.24
CA ILE A 569 -20.68 -21.85 1.44
C ILE A 569 -20.51 -23.34 1.16
N LYS A 570 -19.25 -23.81 1.23
CA LYS A 570 -18.85 -25.20 1.07
C LYS A 570 -18.93 -25.94 2.41
N LYS A 571 -18.48 -25.28 3.48
CA LYS A 571 -18.42 -25.87 4.83
C LYS A 571 -18.70 -24.80 5.88
N LYS A 572 -19.46 -25.17 6.92
CA LYS A 572 -19.67 -24.39 8.14
C LYS A 572 -19.05 -25.16 9.31
N HIS A 573 -18.17 -24.50 10.04
CA HIS A 573 -17.62 -25.06 11.26
C HIS A 573 -18.55 -24.82 12.46
N LYS A 574 -18.24 -25.42 13.61
CA LYS A 574 -19.02 -25.20 14.85
C LYS A 574 -18.99 -23.72 15.24
N VAL A 575 -20.07 -23.25 15.83
CA VAL A 575 -20.16 -21.90 16.41
C VAL A 575 -19.31 -21.87 17.68
N LEU A 576 -18.65 -20.74 17.96
CA LEU A 576 -18.01 -20.49 19.25
C LEU A 576 -19.10 -20.39 20.32
N TRP A 577 -18.98 -21.15 21.40
CA TRP A 577 -19.97 -21.23 22.45
C TRP A 577 -19.34 -21.51 23.83
N ASN A 578 -19.73 -20.76 24.84
CA ASN A 578 -19.13 -20.79 26.19
C ASN A 578 -19.65 -21.89 27.11
N GLY A 579 -20.45 -22.82 26.62
CA GLY A 579 -20.91 -23.93 27.47
C GLY A 579 -22.02 -23.62 28.48
N THR A 580 -22.44 -22.36 28.60
CA THR A 580 -23.63 -22.02 29.39
C THR A 580 -24.87 -22.35 28.55
N LYS A 581 -25.67 -23.32 29.03
CA LYS A 581 -27.01 -23.53 28.51
C LYS A 581 -27.75 -22.19 28.64
N THR A 582 -28.11 -21.56 27.53
CA THR A 582 -29.20 -20.60 27.54
C THR A 582 -30.41 -21.35 28.09
N ALA A 583 -30.87 -20.97 29.25
CA ALA A 583 -32.22 -21.35 29.69
C ALA A 583 -33.18 -21.07 28.56
N ALA A 584 -33.99 -22.03 28.23
CA ALA A 584 -35.00 -22.02 27.17
C ALA A 584 -35.95 -20.85 27.24
#